data_1e2bf2cb7361cf3168f75139ed39ae63
#
_entry.id   1e2bf2cb7361cf3168f75139ed39ae63
#
_cell.length_a   1.000
_cell.length_b   1.000
_cell.length_c   1.000
_cell.angle_alpha   90.00
_cell.angle_beta   90.00
_cell.angle_gamma   90.00
#
_symmetry.space_group_name_H-M   'P 1'
#
loop_
_entity.id
_entity.type
_entity.pdbx_description
1 polymer ?
#
loop_
_entity_poly.entity_id
_entity_poly.type
_entity_poly.pdbx_seq_one_letter_code
_entity_poly.pdbx_strand_id
1 'polypeptide(L)'
;MSRGTLTRRNVLKAALAAAAPYVITSAALGGRGLLSPSERIGMGFIGLGGRGGSILSHFLRKGVSEPIAVCDVWKSRTDAWRQRLGDGVTAYQDFRELVDRPGIDAVVIAAPDHWHVPISLAAIRAGKDVFCEKPLAPTVREGRALCQAATRYGAVFLHGTHQRSFGLFRLACEIALNERIGKLHTIRVCERGSWADKVRPPQPVPPELDYDLWLGQAPEIPYAGQALHGGMWQCRSDYTAGWISGCGVHPLDIAQWGNGTDRTGPVEVEGRGVYPRDGFNDTACDWHVEMTYANGVKLIFTSTHNDVNSPEVGARFEGTEGWVMAQGNASSILADPPSLLKTVIGPGEIHLARSDNHALHFLECVRSRRETVAPAEVAHRSTTLCLISDIAMRLGRKLRWDPDKEEFPADAEANRYLARAMRAPWRL
;
A
#
# COMPACT_ATOMS: atom_id res chain seq x y z
N MET A 1 -14.16 -60.45 35.43
CA MET A 1 -13.58 -59.73 34.28
C MET A 1 -13.49 -60.71 33.12
N SER A 2 -14.45 -60.68 32.20
CA SER A 2 -14.51 -61.57 31.03
C SER A 2 -13.53 -61.10 29.96
N ARG A 3 -12.51 -61.91 29.67
CA ARG A 3 -11.61 -61.70 28.52
C ARG A 3 -12.39 -62.04 27.24
N GLY A 4 -12.82 -61.00 26.51
CA GLY A 4 -13.42 -61.17 25.19
C GLY A 4 -12.42 -61.79 24.22
N THR A 5 -12.68 -63.04 23.80
CA THR A 5 -11.89 -63.77 22.79
C THR A 5 -11.99 -63.06 21.43
N LEU A 6 -10.86 -62.59 20.91
CA LEU A 6 -10.72 -62.11 19.54
C LEU A 6 -10.96 -63.26 18.57
N THR A 7 -12.15 -63.35 17.98
CA THR A 7 -12.45 -64.33 16.95
C THR A 7 -11.86 -63.92 15.60
N ARG A 8 -11.41 -64.88 14.77
CA ARG A 8 -10.94 -64.63 13.37
C ARG A 8 -11.89 -63.73 12.58
N ARG A 9 -13.19 -63.86 12.83
CA ARG A 9 -14.24 -63.05 12.17
C ARG A 9 -14.20 -61.58 12.59
N ASN A 10 -13.86 -61.27 13.85
CA ASN A 10 -13.74 -59.90 14.35
C ASN A 10 -12.44 -59.23 13.88
N VAL A 11 -11.36 -60.00 13.75
CA VAL A 11 -10.10 -59.51 13.16
C VAL A 11 -10.26 -59.19 11.67
N LEU A 12 -10.95 -60.07 10.92
CA LEU A 12 -11.27 -59.81 9.50
C LEU A 12 -12.20 -58.62 9.30
N LYS A 13 -13.19 -58.41 10.17
CA LYS A 13 -14.06 -57.21 10.12
C LYS A 13 -13.28 -55.94 10.44
N ALA A 14 -12.37 -55.96 11.41
CA ALA A 14 -11.52 -54.83 11.74
C ALA A 14 -10.50 -54.55 10.61
N ALA A 15 -9.94 -55.56 9.96
CA ALA A 15 -9.06 -55.41 8.81
C ALA A 15 -9.79 -54.86 7.56
N LEU A 16 -11.04 -55.29 7.32
CA LEU A 16 -11.88 -54.75 6.23
C LEU A 16 -12.30 -53.30 6.51
N ALA A 17 -12.53 -52.91 7.76
CA ALA A 17 -12.81 -51.52 8.12
C ALA A 17 -11.58 -50.60 8.01
N ALA A 18 -10.37 -51.16 8.25
CA ALA A 18 -9.09 -50.44 8.06
C ALA A 18 -8.67 -50.36 6.59
N ALA A 19 -9.23 -51.20 5.69
CA ALA A 19 -8.97 -51.22 4.27
C ALA A 19 -10.02 -50.49 3.45
N ALA A 20 -10.91 -49.70 4.09
CA ALA A 20 -11.83 -48.84 3.35
C ALA A 20 -11.00 -47.82 2.55
N PRO A 21 -11.14 -47.76 1.22
CA PRO A 21 -10.39 -46.80 0.44
C PRO A 21 -10.74 -45.40 0.93
N TYR A 22 -9.71 -44.64 1.31
CA TYR A 22 -9.88 -43.20 1.53
C TYR A 22 -10.32 -42.58 0.21
N VAL A 23 -11.61 -42.27 0.10
CA VAL A 23 -12.14 -41.56 -1.05
C VAL A 23 -11.73 -40.10 -0.90
N ILE A 24 -10.57 -39.74 -1.46
CA ILE A 24 -10.16 -38.35 -1.60
C ILE A 24 -11.05 -37.75 -2.70
N THR A 25 -11.88 -36.79 -2.35
CA THR A 25 -12.75 -36.12 -3.31
C THR A 25 -11.93 -35.40 -4.38
N SER A 26 -12.42 -35.32 -5.61
CA SER A 26 -11.75 -34.55 -6.69
C SER A 26 -11.51 -33.08 -6.31
N ALA A 27 -12.34 -32.53 -5.44
CA ALA A 27 -12.16 -31.18 -4.90
C ALA A 27 -10.94 -31.08 -3.96
N ALA A 28 -10.64 -32.13 -3.18
CA ALA A 28 -9.45 -32.20 -2.33
C ALA A 28 -8.13 -32.41 -3.12
N LEU A 29 -8.25 -32.89 -4.35
CA LEU A 29 -7.13 -33.09 -5.27
C LEU A 29 -7.00 -31.97 -6.32
N GLY A 30 -7.72 -30.84 -6.15
CA GLY A 30 -7.68 -29.75 -7.15
C GLY A 30 -8.41 -30.08 -8.44
N GLY A 31 -9.40 -30.99 -8.43
CA GLY A 31 -10.19 -31.34 -9.59
C GLY A 31 -10.92 -30.12 -10.22
N ARG A 32 -11.11 -30.14 -11.53
CA ARG A 32 -11.67 -29.05 -12.34
C ARG A 32 -10.77 -27.80 -12.46
N GLY A 33 -9.45 -27.95 -12.40
CA GLY A 33 -8.51 -26.83 -12.55
C GLY A 33 -8.40 -25.90 -11.32
N LEU A 34 -8.95 -26.32 -10.17
CA LEU A 34 -8.78 -25.63 -8.89
C LEU A 34 -7.57 -26.22 -8.14
N LEU A 35 -6.85 -25.36 -7.41
CA LEU A 35 -5.79 -25.83 -6.52
C LEU A 35 -6.39 -26.66 -5.37
N SER A 36 -5.61 -27.62 -4.87
CA SER A 36 -5.99 -28.32 -3.64
C SER A 36 -6.09 -27.33 -2.48
N PRO A 37 -6.91 -27.57 -1.45
CA PRO A 37 -7.00 -26.67 -0.29
C PRO A 37 -5.64 -26.34 0.33
N SER A 38 -4.71 -27.30 0.36
CA SER A 38 -3.35 -27.13 0.90
C SER A 38 -2.43 -26.27 0.03
N GLU A 39 -2.81 -26.00 -1.22
CA GLU A 39 -2.07 -25.13 -2.15
C GLU A 39 -2.66 -23.73 -2.25
N ARG A 40 -3.78 -23.46 -1.59
CA ARG A 40 -4.40 -22.13 -1.55
C ARG A 40 -3.66 -21.24 -0.55
N ILE A 41 -3.56 -19.96 -0.89
CA ILE A 41 -2.96 -18.97 0.02
C ILE A 41 -4.00 -18.59 1.07
N GLY A 42 -3.72 -18.89 2.34
CA GLY A 42 -4.52 -18.45 3.48
C GLY A 42 -4.37 -16.93 3.70
N MET A 43 -5.47 -16.20 3.64
CA MET A 43 -5.48 -14.73 3.68
C MET A 43 -6.06 -14.19 4.99
N GLY A 44 -5.36 -13.22 5.59
CA GLY A 44 -5.88 -12.35 6.64
C GLY A 44 -6.17 -10.95 6.09
N PHE A 45 -7.26 -10.32 6.55
CA PHE A 45 -7.64 -8.97 6.12
C PHE A 45 -7.76 -8.05 7.33
N ILE A 46 -7.00 -6.95 7.33
CA ILE A 46 -6.90 -6.00 8.44
C ILE A 46 -7.29 -4.61 7.96
N GLY A 47 -8.32 -4.02 8.60
CA GLY A 47 -8.97 -2.78 8.18
C GLY A 47 -10.07 -3.04 7.16
N LEU A 48 -11.32 -3.03 7.61
CA LEU A 48 -12.50 -3.45 6.84
C LEU A 48 -13.42 -2.26 6.47
N GLY A 49 -12.87 -1.07 6.54
CA GLY A 49 -13.55 0.16 6.10
C GLY A 49 -13.83 0.18 4.60
N GLY A 50 -14.27 1.31 4.07
CA GLY A 50 -14.65 1.44 2.65
C GLY A 50 -13.61 0.87 1.68
N ARG A 51 -12.33 1.27 1.83
CA ARG A 51 -11.26 0.76 0.96
C ARG A 51 -10.95 -0.72 1.23
N GLY A 52 -10.82 -1.12 2.49
CA GLY A 52 -10.51 -2.50 2.86
C GLY A 52 -11.59 -3.46 2.37
N GLY A 53 -12.86 -3.12 2.56
CA GLY A 53 -13.98 -3.91 2.06
C GLY A 53 -14.01 -4.03 0.52
N SER A 54 -13.66 -2.96 -0.20
CA SER A 54 -13.55 -2.98 -1.65
C SER A 54 -12.41 -3.90 -2.12
N ILE A 55 -11.24 -3.78 -1.50
CA ILE A 55 -10.03 -4.49 -1.94
C ILE A 55 -10.10 -5.99 -1.59
N LEU A 56 -10.71 -6.35 -0.47
CA LEU A 56 -10.87 -7.73 -0.01
C LEU A 56 -11.46 -8.62 -1.13
N SER A 57 -12.48 -8.12 -1.84
CA SER A 57 -13.11 -8.85 -2.94
C SER A 57 -12.16 -9.17 -4.10
N HIS A 58 -11.12 -8.38 -4.32
CA HIS A 58 -10.13 -8.60 -5.37
C HIS A 58 -9.17 -9.74 -5.05
N PHE A 59 -8.93 -10.00 -3.76
CA PHE A 59 -8.08 -11.10 -3.30
C PHE A 59 -8.83 -12.42 -3.15
N LEU A 60 -10.16 -12.39 -3.05
CA LEU A 60 -11.00 -13.59 -2.96
C LEU A 60 -11.15 -14.23 -4.34
N ARG A 61 -10.09 -14.90 -4.79
CA ARG A 61 -10.09 -15.63 -6.06
C ARG A 61 -10.36 -17.10 -5.81
N LYS A 62 -11.54 -17.56 -6.24
CA LYS A 62 -11.96 -18.96 -6.06
C LYS A 62 -10.88 -19.93 -6.51
N GLY A 63 -10.45 -20.78 -5.60
CA GLY A 63 -9.43 -21.79 -5.84
C GLY A 63 -7.98 -21.30 -5.83
N VAL A 64 -7.70 -20.02 -5.54
CA VAL A 64 -6.33 -19.47 -5.46
C VAL A 64 -6.01 -19.00 -4.04
N SER A 65 -6.94 -18.30 -3.41
CA SER A 65 -6.82 -17.77 -2.06
C SER A 65 -8.06 -18.11 -1.24
N GLU A 66 -7.89 -18.20 0.07
CA GLU A 66 -8.94 -18.55 1.02
C GLU A 66 -8.94 -17.54 2.18
N PRO A 67 -10.07 -16.90 2.52
CA PRO A 67 -10.15 -16.02 3.68
C PRO A 67 -10.13 -16.87 4.95
N ILE A 68 -9.13 -16.63 5.82
CA ILE A 68 -8.99 -17.33 7.10
C ILE A 68 -9.48 -16.44 8.24
N ALA A 69 -9.16 -15.15 8.20
CA ALA A 69 -9.53 -14.21 9.25
C ALA A 69 -9.72 -12.78 8.73
N VAL A 70 -10.54 -12.03 9.47
CA VAL A 70 -10.77 -10.60 9.29
C VAL A 70 -10.54 -9.86 10.60
N CYS A 71 -10.05 -8.61 10.53
CA CYS A 71 -9.79 -7.77 11.68
C CYS A 71 -10.14 -6.31 11.42
N ASP A 72 -10.85 -5.71 12.35
CA ASP A 72 -11.09 -4.25 12.40
C ASP A 72 -11.38 -3.88 13.86
N VAL A 73 -10.94 -2.72 14.30
CA VAL A 73 -11.21 -2.18 15.64
C VAL A 73 -12.71 -1.87 15.85
N TRP A 74 -13.50 -1.84 14.78
CA TRP A 74 -14.97 -1.77 14.82
C TRP A 74 -15.56 -3.17 14.79
N LYS A 75 -16.17 -3.58 15.91
CA LYS A 75 -16.80 -4.90 16.03
C LYS A 75 -17.89 -5.12 14.98
N SER A 76 -18.72 -4.13 14.70
CA SER A 76 -19.77 -4.23 13.68
C SER A 76 -19.23 -4.53 12.29
N ARG A 77 -18.03 -4.02 11.92
CA ARG A 77 -17.41 -4.34 10.64
C ARG A 77 -16.89 -5.78 10.58
N THR A 78 -16.27 -6.26 11.64
CA THR A 78 -15.79 -7.66 11.69
C THR A 78 -16.96 -8.63 11.66
N ASP A 79 -18.03 -8.37 12.40
CA ASP A 79 -19.25 -9.20 12.42
C ASP A 79 -19.91 -9.25 11.03
N ALA A 80 -20.05 -8.11 10.36
CA ALA A 80 -20.63 -8.04 9.02
C ALA A 80 -19.81 -8.82 7.98
N TRP A 81 -18.48 -8.71 8.01
CA TRP A 81 -17.62 -9.45 7.08
C TRP A 81 -17.57 -10.94 7.40
N ARG A 82 -17.54 -11.34 8.66
CA ARG A 82 -17.65 -12.74 9.07
C ARG A 82 -18.95 -13.35 8.56
N GLN A 83 -20.09 -12.68 8.74
CA GLN A 83 -21.39 -13.14 8.23
C GLN A 83 -21.36 -13.32 6.70
N ARG A 84 -20.74 -12.39 5.98
CA ARG A 84 -20.64 -12.42 4.52
C ARG A 84 -19.73 -13.52 3.99
N LEU A 85 -18.62 -13.82 4.69
CA LEU A 85 -17.60 -14.79 4.28
C LEU A 85 -17.91 -16.21 4.77
N GLY A 86 -18.75 -16.37 5.78
CA GLY A 86 -19.19 -17.66 6.33
C GLY A 86 -18.45 -18.08 7.60
N ASP A 87 -18.90 -19.17 8.22
CA ASP A 87 -18.48 -19.64 9.54
C ASP A 87 -17.02 -20.10 9.60
N GLY A 88 -16.38 -20.36 8.48
CA GLY A 88 -14.94 -20.74 8.41
C GLY A 88 -14.00 -19.57 8.72
N VAL A 89 -14.48 -18.32 8.72
CA VAL A 89 -13.67 -17.11 8.91
C VAL A 89 -13.75 -16.64 10.36
N THR A 90 -12.59 -16.42 10.98
CA THR A 90 -12.50 -15.88 12.34
C THR A 90 -12.45 -14.34 12.29
N ALA A 91 -13.17 -13.69 13.21
CA ALA A 91 -13.18 -12.24 13.37
C ALA A 91 -12.40 -11.82 14.61
N TYR A 92 -11.53 -10.82 14.45
CA TYR A 92 -10.69 -10.24 15.52
C TYR A 92 -10.89 -8.72 15.58
N GLN A 93 -10.72 -8.12 16.75
CA GLN A 93 -10.58 -6.67 16.89
C GLN A 93 -9.11 -6.25 16.98
N ASP A 94 -8.26 -7.11 17.51
CA ASP A 94 -6.84 -6.89 17.60
C ASP A 94 -6.09 -7.63 16.47
N PHE A 95 -5.33 -6.88 15.67
CA PHE A 95 -4.56 -7.43 14.56
C PHE A 95 -3.48 -8.42 15.01
N ARG A 96 -2.97 -8.29 16.25
CA ARG A 96 -1.94 -9.19 16.82
C ARG A 96 -2.46 -10.62 16.90
N GLU A 97 -3.71 -10.80 17.28
CA GLU A 97 -4.35 -12.11 17.29
C GLU A 97 -4.49 -12.72 15.89
N LEU A 98 -4.77 -11.87 14.89
CA LEU A 98 -4.87 -12.32 13.50
C LEU A 98 -3.50 -12.76 12.97
N VAL A 99 -2.44 -11.97 13.18
CA VAL A 99 -1.12 -12.30 12.62
C VAL A 99 -0.49 -13.54 13.27
N ASP A 100 -0.84 -13.83 14.52
CA ASP A 100 -0.40 -15.04 15.23
C ASP A 100 -1.18 -16.31 14.84
N ARG A 101 -2.28 -16.16 14.08
CA ARG A 101 -3.11 -17.30 13.70
C ARG A 101 -2.42 -18.22 12.72
N PRO A 102 -2.38 -19.54 12.97
CA PRO A 102 -1.95 -20.54 12.01
C PRO A 102 -2.82 -20.57 10.74
N GLY A 103 -2.22 -20.95 9.61
CA GLY A 103 -2.93 -21.08 8.34
C GLY A 103 -3.12 -19.78 7.58
N ILE A 104 -2.63 -18.63 8.09
CA ILE A 104 -2.50 -17.39 7.33
C ILE A 104 -1.10 -17.35 6.73
N ASP A 105 -1.03 -17.22 5.40
CA ASP A 105 0.21 -17.10 4.63
C ASP A 105 0.51 -15.63 4.30
N ALA A 106 -0.55 -14.86 4.05
CA ALA A 106 -0.43 -13.46 3.66
C ALA A 106 -1.55 -12.60 4.25
N VAL A 107 -1.24 -11.32 4.45
CA VAL A 107 -2.20 -10.33 4.96
C VAL A 107 -2.41 -9.17 3.99
N VAL A 108 -3.63 -8.66 3.96
CA VAL A 108 -4.01 -7.42 3.29
C VAL A 108 -4.28 -6.37 4.34
N ILE A 109 -3.54 -5.26 4.30
CA ILE A 109 -3.62 -4.16 5.27
C ILE A 109 -4.22 -2.94 4.58
N ALA A 110 -5.37 -2.48 5.07
CA ALA A 110 -6.08 -1.28 4.62
C ALA A 110 -6.61 -0.47 5.83
N ALA A 111 -5.83 -0.44 6.89
CA ALA A 111 -6.02 0.40 8.06
C ALA A 111 -5.65 1.88 7.74
N PRO A 112 -5.84 2.85 8.65
CA PRO A 112 -5.30 4.20 8.51
C PRO A 112 -3.77 4.20 8.39
N ASP A 113 -3.21 5.22 7.71
CA ASP A 113 -1.80 5.27 7.30
C ASP A 113 -0.80 5.04 8.44
N HIS A 114 -1.09 5.57 9.63
CA HIS A 114 -0.23 5.39 10.80
C HIS A 114 -0.11 3.91 11.23
N TRP A 115 -1.05 3.07 10.86
CA TRP A 115 -1.04 1.65 11.16
C TRP A 115 -0.33 0.77 10.11
N HIS A 116 -0.06 1.29 8.91
CA HIS A 116 0.51 0.50 7.83
C HIS A 116 1.82 -0.19 8.23
N VAL A 117 2.77 0.58 8.78
CA VAL A 117 4.08 0.04 9.17
C VAL A 117 4.01 -0.87 10.41
N PRO A 118 3.38 -0.48 11.53
CA PRO A 118 3.30 -1.35 12.70
C PRO A 118 2.66 -2.70 12.42
N ILE A 119 1.55 -2.72 11.69
CA ILE A 119 0.88 -3.99 11.32
C ILE A 119 1.74 -4.81 10.36
N SER A 120 2.33 -4.17 9.34
CA SER A 120 3.23 -4.86 8.40
C SER A 120 4.44 -5.48 9.09
N LEU A 121 5.06 -4.77 10.04
CA LEU A 121 6.18 -5.29 10.83
C LEU A 121 5.77 -6.51 11.66
N ALA A 122 4.61 -6.47 12.31
CA ALA A 122 4.08 -7.59 13.07
C ALA A 122 3.84 -8.81 12.15
N ALA A 123 3.19 -8.60 11.00
CA ALA A 123 2.92 -9.66 10.03
C ALA A 123 4.21 -10.28 9.48
N ILE A 124 5.19 -9.46 9.06
CA ILE A 124 6.48 -9.91 8.53
C ILE A 124 7.26 -10.71 9.59
N ARG A 125 7.29 -10.23 10.84
CA ARG A 125 7.94 -10.96 11.95
C ARG A 125 7.27 -12.27 12.29
N ALA A 126 5.96 -12.38 12.05
CA ALA A 126 5.19 -13.63 12.14
C ALA A 126 5.29 -14.51 10.87
N GLY A 127 6.17 -14.17 9.92
CA GLY A 127 6.40 -14.95 8.70
C GLY A 127 5.33 -14.81 7.63
N LYS A 128 4.52 -13.73 7.66
CA LYS A 128 3.47 -13.48 6.68
C LYS A 128 3.94 -12.56 5.56
N ASP A 129 3.51 -12.82 4.33
CA ASP A 129 3.64 -11.89 3.22
C ASP A 129 2.60 -10.76 3.33
N VAL A 130 2.90 -9.59 2.77
CA VAL A 130 2.11 -8.39 3.03
C VAL A 130 1.72 -7.66 1.75
N PHE A 131 0.42 -7.46 1.57
CA PHE A 131 -0.11 -6.38 0.75
C PHE A 131 -0.48 -5.22 1.69
N CYS A 132 0.06 -4.02 1.45
CA CYS A 132 -0.25 -2.85 2.24
C CYS A 132 -0.76 -1.70 1.37
N GLU A 133 -1.91 -1.13 1.75
CA GLU A 133 -2.43 0.07 1.08
C GLU A 133 -1.47 1.25 1.19
N LYS A 134 -1.68 2.20 0.31
CA LYS A 134 -0.90 3.43 0.19
C LYS A 134 -1.48 4.55 1.10
N PRO A 135 -0.63 5.53 1.50
CA PRO A 135 0.82 5.60 1.41
C PRO A 135 1.50 4.65 2.38
N LEU A 136 2.78 4.35 2.18
CA LEU A 136 3.47 3.33 2.97
C LEU A 136 3.57 3.68 4.46
N ALA A 137 3.92 4.92 4.76
CA ALA A 137 4.25 5.36 6.10
C ALA A 137 4.03 6.87 6.29
N PRO A 138 3.76 7.34 7.51
CA PRO A 138 3.71 8.77 7.82
C PRO A 138 5.10 9.42 8.00
N THR A 139 6.17 8.65 8.16
CA THR A 139 7.54 9.17 8.30
C THR A 139 8.56 8.32 7.52
N VAL A 140 9.69 8.95 7.15
CA VAL A 140 10.77 8.26 6.42
C VAL A 140 11.34 7.10 7.26
N ARG A 141 11.54 7.30 8.55
CA ARG A 141 12.12 6.26 9.43
C ARG A 141 11.20 5.05 9.59
N GLU A 142 9.89 5.25 9.64
CA GLU A 142 8.92 4.14 9.66
C GLU A 142 8.99 3.33 8.36
N GLY A 143 8.98 4.00 7.19
CA GLY A 143 9.11 3.33 5.90
C GLY A 143 10.42 2.55 5.75
N ARG A 144 11.55 3.11 6.20
CA ARG A 144 12.86 2.43 6.16
C ARG A 144 12.88 1.20 7.07
N ALA A 145 12.31 1.28 8.26
CA ALA A 145 12.20 0.12 9.16
C ALA A 145 11.43 -1.05 8.50
N LEU A 146 10.37 -0.74 7.76
CA LEU A 146 9.62 -1.75 7.02
C LEU A 146 10.44 -2.39 5.90
N CYS A 147 11.18 -1.59 5.10
CA CYS A 147 12.06 -2.13 4.05
C CYS A 147 13.11 -3.08 4.62
N GLN A 148 13.74 -2.70 5.72
CA GLN A 148 14.73 -3.52 6.41
C GLN A 148 14.11 -4.85 6.89
N ALA A 149 12.90 -4.81 7.45
CA ALA A 149 12.21 -6.01 7.89
C ALA A 149 11.84 -6.91 6.69
N ALA A 150 11.25 -6.34 5.63
CA ALA A 150 10.88 -7.11 4.43
C ALA A 150 12.09 -7.85 3.84
N THR A 151 13.24 -7.16 3.73
CA THR A 151 14.49 -7.75 3.25
C THR A 151 15.02 -8.82 4.21
N ARG A 152 15.08 -8.51 5.51
CA ARG A 152 15.64 -9.40 6.54
C ARG A 152 14.90 -10.74 6.64
N TYR A 153 13.56 -10.68 6.54
CA TYR A 153 12.71 -11.87 6.68
C TYR A 153 12.34 -12.50 5.33
N GLY A 154 12.79 -11.94 4.21
CA GLY A 154 12.46 -12.43 2.86
C GLY A 154 10.97 -12.39 2.54
N ALA A 155 10.23 -11.44 3.13
CA ALA A 155 8.80 -11.32 2.93
C ALA A 155 8.48 -10.76 1.54
N VAL A 156 7.49 -11.34 0.87
CA VAL A 156 6.91 -10.76 -0.33
C VAL A 156 6.02 -9.59 0.09
N PHE A 157 6.35 -8.40 -0.40
CA PHE A 157 5.63 -7.18 -0.11
C PHE A 157 5.10 -6.54 -1.41
N LEU A 158 3.83 -6.13 -1.41
CA LEU A 158 3.25 -5.34 -2.49
C LEU A 158 2.56 -4.10 -1.92
N HIS A 159 2.95 -2.94 -2.42
CA HIS A 159 2.31 -1.66 -2.09
C HIS A 159 1.06 -1.41 -2.92
N GLY A 160 0.04 -0.79 -2.33
CA GLY A 160 -1.25 -0.51 -2.95
C GLY A 160 -1.25 0.55 -4.06
N THR A 161 -0.09 0.89 -4.65
CA THR A 161 0.01 1.76 -5.83
C THR A 161 -0.39 1.00 -7.11
N HIS A 162 -1.64 0.66 -7.22
CA HIS A 162 -2.16 -0.21 -8.28
C HIS A 162 -1.96 0.33 -9.71
N GLN A 163 -1.57 1.59 -9.89
CA GLN A 163 -1.28 2.19 -11.20
C GLN A 163 -0.11 1.49 -11.94
N ARG A 164 0.84 0.87 -11.22
CA ARG A 164 1.87 0.02 -11.83
C ARG A 164 1.31 -1.25 -12.53
N SER A 165 0.05 -1.59 -12.27
CA SER A 165 -0.66 -2.68 -12.94
C SER A 165 -1.53 -2.21 -14.11
N PHE A 166 -1.38 -0.96 -14.55
CA PHE A 166 -2.07 -0.42 -15.72
C PHE A 166 -1.11 -0.38 -16.91
N GLY A 167 -1.42 -1.17 -17.96
CA GLY A 167 -0.54 -1.30 -19.13
C GLY A 167 -0.22 0.02 -19.83
N LEU A 168 -1.17 0.97 -19.85
CA LEU A 168 -0.94 2.30 -20.44
C LEU A 168 0.06 3.13 -19.64
N PHE A 169 0.05 3.04 -18.29
CA PHE A 169 1.00 3.77 -17.45
C PHE A 169 2.41 3.18 -17.58
N ARG A 170 2.50 1.85 -17.66
CA ARG A 170 3.76 1.17 -17.99
C ARG A 170 4.29 1.62 -19.35
N LEU A 171 3.44 1.70 -20.38
CA LEU A 171 3.84 2.18 -21.69
C LEU A 171 4.35 3.64 -21.65
N ALA A 172 3.71 4.54 -20.91
CA ALA A 172 4.19 5.91 -20.75
C ALA A 172 5.59 5.96 -20.13
N CYS A 173 5.83 5.14 -19.09
CA CYS A 173 7.15 5.01 -18.48
C CYS A 173 8.19 4.40 -19.45
N GLU A 174 7.84 3.36 -20.19
CA GLU A 174 8.72 2.73 -21.18
C GLU A 174 9.06 3.69 -22.34
N ILE A 175 8.13 4.53 -22.79
CA ILE A 175 8.36 5.59 -23.77
C ILE A 175 9.42 6.58 -23.27
N ALA A 176 9.32 7.00 -22.00
CA ALA A 176 10.26 7.93 -21.39
C ALA A 176 11.66 7.29 -21.20
N LEU A 177 11.70 6.06 -20.65
CA LEU A 177 12.93 5.32 -20.37
C LEU A 177 13.72 4.94 -21.63
N ASN A 178 13.03 4.69 -22.75
CA ASN A 178 13.63 4.37 -24.04
C ASN A 178 13.88 5.62 -24.91
N GLU A 179 13.87 6.80 -24.30
CA GLU A 179 14.18 8.09 -24.95
C GLU A 179 13.34 8.39 -26.22
N ARG A 180 12.10 7.84 -26.30
CA ARG A 180 11.22 8.07 -27.44
C ARG A 180 10.67 9.51 -27.50
N ILE A 181 10.81 10.26 -26.40
CA ILE A 181 10.54 11.70 -26.29
C ILE A 181 11.81 12.54 -26.36
N GLY A 182 12.94 11.94 -26.81
CA GLY A 182 14.27 12.53 -26.65
C GLY A 182 14.74 12.50 -25.19
N LYS A 183 15.77 13.26 -24.86
CA LYS A 183 16.33 13.30 -23.50
C LYS A 183 15.32 13.89 -22.51
N LEU A 184 14.92 13.09 -21.51
CA LEU A 184 14.04 13.53 -20.41
C LEU A 184 14.71 14.66 -19.61
N HIS A 185 13.99 15.75 -19.37
CA HIS A 185 14.49 16.90 -18.59
C HIS A 185 13.52 17.38 -17.51
N THR A 186 12.20 17.18 -17.68
CA THR A 186 11.21 17.64 -16.73
C THR A 186 10.09 16.60 -16.56
N ILE A 187 9.69 16.36 -15.32
CA ILE A 187 8.50 15.56 -15.01
C ILE A 187 7.53 16.48 -14.28
N ARG A 188 6.29 16.58 -14.80
CA ARG A 188 5.21 17.31 -14.12
C ARG A 188 4.28 16.30 -13.49
N VAL A 189 4.11 16.43 -12.20
CA VAL A 189 3.18 15.63 -11.41
C VAL A 189 2.10 16.54 -10.88
N CYS A 190 0.86 16.15 -11.05
CA CYS A 190 -0.27 16.86 -10.51
C CYS A 190 -1.24 15.91 -9.82
N GLU A 191 -1.78 16.34 -8.69
CA GLU A 191 -2.81 15.62 -7.95
C GLU A 191 -3.78 16.62 -7.32
N ARG A 192 -4.96 16.18 -6.94
CA ARG A 192 -5.90 17.05 -6.25
C ARG A 192 -5.42 17.43 -4.86
N GLY A 193 -5.65 18.68 -4.48
CA GLY A 193 -5.46 19.15 -3.12
C GLY A 193 -6.57 18.68 -2.16
N SER A 194 -6.43 19.02 -0.89
CA SER A 194 -7.47 18.82 0.12
C SER A 194 -8.19 20.14 0.44
N TRP A 195 -8.88 20.21 1.54
CA TRP A 195 -9.66 21.38 1.96
C TRP A 195 -9.50 21.63 3.46
N ALA A 196 -9.76 22.89 3.87
CA ALA A 196 -9.92 23.22 5.27
C ALA A 196 -11.26 22.64 5.79
N ASP A 197 -11.29 22.24 7.05
CA ASP A 197 -12.50 21.80 7.73
C ASP A 197 -12.72 22.60 9.01
N LYS A 198 -13.95 22.60 9.51
CA LYS A 198 -14.32 23.25 10.77
C LYS A 198 -13.78 22.48 11.98
N VAL A 199 -13.75 23.15 13.13
CA VAL A 199 -13.49 22.52 14.41
C VAL A 199 -14.52 21.42 14.66
N ARG A 200 -14.09 20.25 15.11
CA ARG A 200 -14.93 19.11 15.44
C ARG A 200 -14.99 18.93 16.96
N PRO A 201 -16.14 19.13 17.60
CA PRO A 201 -16.25 18.93 19.04
C PRO A 201 -16.06 17.45 19.39
N PRO A 202 -15.53 17.14 20.58
CA PRO A 202 -15.46 15.79 21.11
C PRO A 202 -16.85 15.12 21.15
N GLN A 203 -16.86 13.83 20.86
CA GLN A 203 -18.07 12.98 20.95
C GLN A 203 -17.80 11.74 21.81
N PRO A 204 -18.83 11.10 22.37
CA PRO A 204 -18.66 9.82 23.03
C PRO A 204 -18.12 8.77 22.07
N VAL A 205 -17.16 7.97 22.53
CA VAL A 205 -16.67 6.81 21.77
C VAL A 205 -17.77 5.76 21.66
N PRO A 206 -18.12 5.27 20.46
CA PRO A 206 -19.08 4.19 20.30
C PRO A 206 -18.64 2.93 21.05
N PRO A 207 -19.53 2.19 21.73
CA PRO A 207 -19.18 1.00 22.51
C PRO A 207 -18.54 -0.12 21.69
N GLU A 208 -18.77 -0.16 20.39
CA GLU A 208 -18.25 -1.15 19.44
C GLU A 208 -16.87 -0.81 18.86
N LEU A 209 -16.35 0.39 19.15
CA LEU A 209 -15.04 0.86 18.68
C LEU A 209 -14.00 0.74 19.78
N ASP A 210 -12.95 -0.02 19.54
CA ASP A 210 -11.72 0.09 20.31
C ASP A 210 -10.94 1.34 19.85
N TYR A 211 -11.23 2.47 20.50
CA TYR A 211 -10.63 3.75 20.12
C TYR A 211 -9.17 3.86 20.51
N ASP A 212 -8.75 3.22 21.59
CA ASP A 212 -7.33 3.19 22.00
C ASP A 212 -6.49 2.45 20.97
N LEU A 213 -6.98 1.30 20.50
CA LEU A 213 -6.33 0.55 19.43
C LEU A 213 -6.45 1.27 18.07
N TRP A 214 -7.54 2.04 17.82
CA TRP A 214 -7.64 2.87 16.62
C TRP A 214 -6.54 3.95 16.59
N LEU A 215 -6.30 4.65 17.71
CA LEU A 215 -5.24 5.66 17.86
C LEU A 215 -3.85 5.04 17.78
N GLY A 216 -3.65 3.91 18.42
CA GLY A 216 -2.37 3.21 18.44
C GLY A 216 -1.21 4.08 18.91
N GLN A 217 -0.21 4.23 18.07
CA GLN A 217 0.99 5.03 18.32
C GLN A 217 0.79 6.54 18.10
N ALA A 218 -0.34 6.96 17.54
CA ALA A 218 -0.64 8.38 17.38
C ALA A 218 -0.91 9.04 18.74
N PRO A 219 -0.79 10.38 18.85
CA PRO A 219 -1.15 11.10 20.06
C PRO A 219 -2.59 10.83 20.49
N GLU A 220 -2.82 10.81 21.79
CA GLU A 220 -4.16 10.70 22.35
C GLU A 220 -4.93 12.02 22.12
N ILE A 221 -6.03 11.93 21.35
CA ILE A 221 -6.94 13.05 21.13
C ILE A 221 -8.37 12.61 21.39
N PRO A 222 -9.26 13.54 21.76
CA PRO A 222 -10.68 13.24 21.91
C PRO A 222 -11.31 12.71 20.62
N TYR A 223 -12.22 11.77 20.73
CA TYR A 223 -12.93 11.21 19.59
C TYR A 223 -13.78 12.28 18.88
N ALA A 224 -13.55 12.48 17.60
CA ALA A 224 -14.20 13.50 16.77
C ALA A 224 -15.30 12.92 15.85
N GLY A 225 -15.88 11.78 16.22
CA GLY A 225 -16.99 11.18 15.49
C GLY A 225 -16.66 10.78 14.06
N GLN A 226 -17.58 11.04 13.14
CA GLN A 226 -17.44 10.67 11.74
C GLN A 226 -16.24 11.30 11.03
N ALA A 227 -15.65 12.37 11.55
CA ALA A 227 -14.44 12.94 11.00
C ALA A 227 -13.29 11.91 10.96
N LEU A 228 -13.20 11.03 11.96
CA LEU A 228 -12.18 9.99 12.01
C LEU A 228 -12.47 8.81 11.08
N HIS A 229 -13.68 8.27 11.11
CA HIS A 229 -13.99 7.06 10.31
C HIS A 229 -14.62 7.34 8.94
N GLY A 230 -14.98 8.59 8.64
CA GLY A 230 -15.44 9.04 7.32
C GLY A 230 -14.33 9.40 6.34
N GLY A 231 -13.05 9.15 6.67
CA GLY A 231 -11.90 9.44 5.82
C GLY A 231 -11.23 10.80 6.07
N MET A 232 -11.78 11.67 6.92
CA MET A 232 -11.18 12.96 7.25
C MET A 232 -9.86 12.85 8.03
N TRP A 233 -9.61 11.68 8.68
CA TRP A 233 -8.33 11.39 9.31
C TRP A 233 -7.15 11.55 8.33
N GLN A 234 -7.39 11.40 7.01
CA GLN A 234 -6.39 11.62 5.95
C GLN A 234 -5.93 13.07 5.81
N CYS A 235 -6.55 13.99 6.50
CA CYS A 235 -6.17 15.41 6.51
C CYS A 235 -5.59 15.85 7.87
N ARG A 236 -5.24 14.88 8.76
CA ARG A 236 -4.69 15.16 10.07
C ARG A 236 -3.29 14.61 10.25
N SER A 237 -2.35 15.49 10.58
CA SER A 237 -0.92 15.17 10.68
C SER A 237 -0.56 14.14 11.75
N ASP A 238 -1.42 13.93 12.75
CA ASP A 238 -1.28 12.87 13.74
C ASP A 238 -1.26 11.46 13.10
N TYR A 239 -1.92 11.30 11.95
CA TYR A 239 -2.14 9.99 11.31
C TYR A 239 -1.46 9.83 9.96
N THR A 240 -1.20 10.92 9.24
CA THR A 240 -0.76 10.90 7.84
C THR A 240 0.00 12.19 7.49
N ALA A 241 0.72 12.20 6.36
CA ALA A 241 1.22 13.46 5.80
C ALA A 241 0.16 14.22 4.98
N GLY A 242 -1.09 13.74 4.94
CA GLY A 242 -2.18 14.38 4.22
C GLY A 242 -2.34 13.87 2.79
N TRP A 243 -3.15 14.57 2.01
CA TRP A 243 -3.45 14.20 0.64
C TRP A 243 -2.26 14.27 -0.30
N ILE A 244 -1.26 15.09 0.01
CA ILE A 244 0.02 15.10 -0.69
C ILE A 244 0.68 13.71 -0.69
N SER A 245 0.46 12.93 0.37
CA SER A 245 0.90 11.54 0.49
C SER A 245 -0.20 10.55 0.08
N GLY A 246 -1.40 10.70 0.61
CA GLY A 246 -2.52 9.78 0.39
C GLY A 246 -2.94 9.62 -1.06
N CYS A 247 -2.90 10.70 -1.85
CA CYS A 247 -3.20 10.70 -3.28
C CYS A 247 -1.93 10.91 -4.12
N GLY A 248 -1.07 11.87 -3.73
CA GLY A 248 0.12 12.25 -4.48
C GLY A 248 1.14 11.12 -4.67
N VAL A 249 1.15 10.11 -3.79
CA VAL A 249 2.04 8.96 -3.95
C VAL A 249 1.79 8.19 -5.25
N HIS A 250 0.57 8.19 -5.80
CA HIS A 250 0.26 7.50 -7.04
C HIS A 250 1.02 8.06 -8.25
N PRO A 251 0.82 9.35 -8.62
CA PRO A 251 1.55 9.92 -9.76
C PRO A 251 3.05 10.09 -9.48
N LEU A 252 3.48 10.29 -8.22
CA LEU A 252 4.90 10.33 -7.86
C LEU A 252 5.58 8.96 -8.03
N ASP A 253 4.89 7.86 -7.74
CA ASP A 253 5.37 6.51 -8.00
C ASP A 253 5.57 6.25 -9.51
N ILE A 254 4.64 6.71 -10.35
CA ILE A 254 4.77 6.64 -11.80
C ILE A 254 5.93 7.53 -12.31
N ALA A 255 6.10 8.73 -11.73
CA ALA A 255 7.21 9.62 -12.05
C ALA A 255 8.57 8.97 -11.75
N GLN A 256 8.73 8.34 -10.59
CA GLN A 256 9.93 7.59 -10.22
C GLN A 256 10.19 6.43 -11.19
N TRP A 257 9.13 5.71 -11.54
CA TRP A 257 9.22 4.55 -12.43
C TRP A 257 9.68 4.94 -13.84
N GLY A 258 9.09 5.99 -14.43
CA GLY A 258 9.45 6.49 -15.75
C GLY A 258 10.77 7.30 -15.80
N ASN A 259 11.29 7.73 -14.65
CA ASN A 259 12.63 8.34 -14.53
C ASN A 259 13.74 7.29 -14.28
N GLY A 260 13.37 6.03 -14.02
CA GLY A 260 14.34 4.99 -13.63
C GLY A 260 14.97 5.22 -12.26
N THR A 261 14.26 5.92 -11.36
CA THR A 261 14.77 6.33 -10.03
C THR A 261 13.96 5.75 -8.88
N ASP A 262 13.19 4.72 -9.12
CA ASP A 262 12.27 4.14 -8.13
C ASP A 262 12.96 3.38 -6.97
N ARG A 263 14.31 3.35 -6.97
CA ARG A 263 15.14 2.84 -5.86
C ARG A 263 16.08 3.90 -5.27
N THR A 264 15.91 5.16 -5.64
CA THR A 264 16.66 6.31 -5.14
C THR A 264 15.71 7.50 -4.97
N GLY A 265 16.19 8.73 -5.05
CA GLY A 265 15.38 9.92 -4.91
C GLY A 265 16.05 11.18 -5.47
N PRO A 266 15.40 12.34 -5.34
CA PRO A 266 15.99 13.63 -5.68
C PRO A 266 17.14 13.97 -4.73
N VAL A 267 17.97 14.94 -5.10
CA VAL A 267 19.08 15.47 -4.28
C VAL A 267 18.75 16.85 -3.70
N GLU A 268 17.72 17.52 -4.23
CA GLU A 268 17.22 18.80 -3.71
C GLU A 268 15.70 18.80 -3.75
N VAL A 269 15.09 19.48 -2.77
CA VAL A 269 13.66 19.72 -2.71
C VAL A 269 13.37 21.11 -2.15
N GLU A 270 12.45 21.84 -2.77
CA GLU A 270 11.90 23.09 -2.29
C GLU A 270 10.42 23.20 -2.62
N GLY A 271 9.67 23.93 -1.82
CA GLY A 271 8.25 24.06 -2.10
C GLY A 271 7.54 25.02 -1.17
N ARG A 272 6.29 25.31 -1.54
CA ARG A 272 5.34 26.08 -0.74
C ARG A 272 4.02 25.33 -0.67
N GLY A 273 3.35 25.40 0.48
CA GLY A 273 2.06 24.78 0.71
C GLY A 273 1.13 25.69 1.48
N VAL A 274 -0.15 25.48 1.32
CA VAL A 274 -1.20 26.12 2.11
C VAL A 274 -1.68 25.14 3.17
N TYR A 275 -1.54 25.54 4.43
CA TYR A 275 -2.00 24.74 5.58
C TYR A 275 -3.18 25.44 6.23
N PRO A 276 -4.28 24.74 6.53
CA PRO A 276 -5.36 25.28 7.34
C PRO A 276 -4.85 25.72 8.72
N ARG A 277 -5.28 26.89 9.19
CA ARG A 277 -4.87 27.43 10.50
C ARG A 277 -5.79 26.96 11.63
N ASP A 278 -7.04 26.78 11.28
CA ASP A 278 -8.11 26.44 12.21
C ASP A 278 -8.88 25.22 11.69
N GLY A 279 -9.45 24.42 12.59
CA GLY A 279 -10.31 23.29 12.23
C GLY A 279 -9.70 21.93 12.57
N PHE A 280 -10.30 20.89 11.99
CA PHE A 280 -9.84 19.51 12.19
C PHE A 280 -8.64 19.16 11.30
N ASN A 281 -8.63 19.66 10.05
CA ASN A 281 -7.56 19.42 9.09
C ASN A 281 -6.37 20.32 9.36
N ASP A 282 -5.16 19.79 9.32
CA ASP A 282 -3.90 20.50 9.57
C ASP A 282 -2.76 20.13 8.61
N THR A 283 -3.06 19.30 7.61
CA THR A 283 -2.12 18.96 6.52
C THR A 283 -2.26 19.91 5.34
N ALA A 284 -1.27 19.94 4.45
CA ALA A 284 -1.30 20.79 3.26
C ALA A 284 -2.56 20.52 2.42
N CYS A 285 -3.30 21.58 2.08
CA CYS A 285 -4.48 21.51 1.20
C CYS A 285 -4.17 21.96 -0.23
N ASP A 286 -3.08 22.65 -0.43
CA ASP A 286 -2.57 23.07 -1.73
C ASP A 286 -1.04 23.12 -1.70
N TRP A 287 -0.36 22.83 -2.82
CA TRP A 287 1.10 22.78 -2.87
C TRP A 287 1.67 23.03 -4.26
N HIS A 288 2.91 23.54 -4.25
CA HIS A 288 3.83 23.59 -5.37
C HIS A 288 5.22 23.21 -4.87
N VAL A 289 5.76 22.11 -5.36
CA VAL A 289 7.06 21.56 -4.95
C VAL A 289 7.93 21.31 -6.18
N GLU A 290 9.19 21.66 -6.09
CA GLU A 290 10.22 21.38 -7.10
C GLU A 290 11.29 20.46 -6.50
N MET A 291 11.68 19.45 -7.25
CA MET A 291 12.75 18.52 -6.89
C MET A 291 13.75 18.42 -8.02
N THR A 292 15.02 18.24 -7.69
CA THR A 292 16.09 18.00 -8.67
C THR A 292 16.73 16.63 -8.41
N TYR A 293 16.82 15.80 -9.44
CA TYR A 293 17.50 14.51 -9.38
C TYR A 293 18.96 14.63 -9.77
N ALA A 294 19.80 13.67 -9.33
CA ALA A 294 21.23 13.64 -9.68
C ALA A 294 21.49 13.52 -11.19
N ASN A 295 20.56 12.93 -11.95
CA ASN A 295 20.61 12.85 -13.42
C ASN A 295 20.25 14.17 -14.12
N GLY A 296 19.95 15.24 -13.36
CA GLY A 296 19.56 16.56 -13.85
C GLY A 296 18.09 16.74 -14.19
N VAL A 297 17.28 15.68 -14.08
CA VAL A 297 15.82 15.77 -14.28
C VAL A 297 15.19 16.59 -13.17
N LYS A 298 14.30 17.52 -13.54
CA LYS A 298 13.47 18.28 -12.61
C LYS A 298 12.10 17.64 -12.49
N LEU A 299 11.60 17.49 -11.25
CA LEU A 299 10.24 17.10 -10.97
C LEU A 299 9.49 18.28 -10.35
N ILE A 300 8.34 18.65 -10.93
CA ILE A 300 7.46 19.71 -10.45
C ILE A 300 6.17 19.03 -10.00
N PHE A 301 5.86 19.12 -8.72
CA PHE A 301 4.68 18.51 -8.12
C PHE A 301 3.70 19.58 -7.61
N THR A 302 2.53 19.63 -8.21
CA THR A 302 1.49 20.63 -7.93
C THR A 302 0.18 20.01 -7.51
N SER A 303 -0.70 20.82 -6.93
CA SER A 303 -2.09 20.46 -6.68
C SER A 303 -3.06 21.22 -7.60
N THR A 304 -4.27 20.67 -7.77
CA THR A 304 -5.36 21.26 -8.57
C THR A 304 -6.38 22.01 -7.71
N HIS A 305 -6.03 22.50 -6.53
CA HIS A 305 -6.99 23.16 -5.63
C HIS A 305 -8.30 22.36 -5.41
N ASN A 306 -8.22 21.01 -5.35
CA ASN A 306 -9.35 20.08 -5.19
C ASN A 306 -10.22 19.87 -6.46
N ASP A 307 -9.79 20.28 -7.65
CA ASP A 307 -10.45 19.86 -8.89
C ASP A 307 -10.10 18.40 -9.22
N VAL A 308 -11.02 17.51 -8.89
CA VAL A 308 -10.88 16.05 -9.12
C VAL A 308 -10.96 15.65 -10.60
N ASN A 309 -11.47 16.54 -11.45
CA ASN A 309 -11.65 16.29 -12.88
C ASN A 309 -10.57 16.97 -13.73
N SER A 310 -9.60 17.63 -13.10
CA SER A 310 -8.52 18.28 -13.84
C SER A 310 -7.81 17.30 -14.76
N PRO A 311 -7.64 17.63 -16.05
CA PRO A 311 -6.89 16.80 -16.99
C PRO A 311 -5.39 16.75 -16.67
N GLU A 312 -4.91 17.60 -15.76
CA GLU A 312 -3.50 17.64 -15.35
C GLU A 312 -3.15 16.56 -14.32
N VAL A 313 -4.15 15.93 -13.66
CA VAL A 313 -3.90 14.87 -12.66
C VAL A 313 -3.17 13.68 -13.31
N GLY A 314 -1.98 13.38 -12.80
CA GLY A 314 -1.13 12.30 -13.29
C GLY A 314 0.35 12.67 -13.32
N ALA A 315 1.11 11.95 -14.16
CA ALA A 315 2.53 12.16 -14.38
C ALA A 315 2.83 12.39 -15.87
N ARG A 316 3.42 13.53 -16.21
CA ARG A 316 3.83 13.90 -17.55
C ARG A 316 5.35 13.99 -17.63
N PHE A 317 5.93 13.26 -18.58
CA PHE A 317 7.35 13.21 -18.88
C PHE A 317 7.63 14.09 -20.09
N GLU A 318 8.48 15.10 -19.95
CA GLU A 318 8.84 16.08 -20.99
C GLU A 318 10.30 15.88 -21.38
N GLY A 319 10.51 15.54 -22.65
CA GLY A 319 11.83 15.38 -23.26
C GLY A 319 12.10 16.42 -24.35
N THR A 320 13.28 16.35 -24.99
CA THR A 320 13.71 17.29 -26.00
C THR A 320 12.97 17.18 -27.33
N GLU A 321 12.24 16.06 -27.56
CA GLU A 321 11.55 15.77 -28.83
C GLU A 321 10.03 15.56 -28.65
N GLY A 322 9.53 15.71 -27.45
CA GLY A 322 8.10 15.55 -27.17
C GLY A 322 7.80 15.27 -25.72
N TRP A 323 6.57 14.85 -25.47
CA TRP A 323 6.15 14.48 -24.11
C TRP A 323 5.13 13.33 -24.13
N VAL A 324 5.05 12.61 -23.01
CA VAL A 324 4.05 11.59 -22.75
C VAL A 324 3.50 11.75 -21.34
N MET A 325 2.20 11.55 -21.15
CA MET A 325 1.52 11.69 -19.87
C MET A 325 0.68 10.45 -19.54
N ALA A 326 0.90 9.88 -18.37
CA ALA A 326 0.00 8.90 -17.75
C ALA A 326 -1.05 9.68 -16.94
N GLN A 327 -2.31 9.73 -17.42
CA GLN A 327 -3.38 10.50 -16.80
C GLN A 327 -4.07 9.68 -15.69
N GLY A 328 -4.00 10.18 -14.45
CA GLY A 328 -4.29 9.42 -13.24
C GLY A 328 -5.70 8.85 -13.13
N ASN A 329 -6.72 9.66 -13.36
CA ASN A 329 -8.10 9.24 -13.14
C ASN A 329 -8.74 8.52 -14.32
N ALA A 330 -8.25 8.75 -15.54
CA ALA A 330 -8.86 8.23 -16.77
C ALA A 330 -8.25 6.91 -17.22
N SER A 331 -7.21 6.42 -16.55
CA SER A 331 -6.42 5.27 -17.02
C SER A 331 -6.05 5.41 -18.50
N SER A 332 -5.76 6.65 -18.92
CA SER A 332 -5.45 7.02 -20.29
C SER A 332 -4.02 7.54 -20.42
N ILE A 333 -3.55 7.60 -21.65
CA ILE A 333 -2.24 8.12 -22.00
C ILE A 333 -2.39 9.19 -23.07
N LEU A 334 -1.69 10.31 -22.90
CA LEU A 334 -1.61 11.41 -23.86
C LEU A 334 -0.18 11.61 -24.30
N ALA A 335 0.05 12.09 -25.50
CA ALA A 335 1.41 12.38 -25.98
C ALA A 335 1.41 13.44 -27.09
N ASP A 336 2.54 14.11 -27.21
CA ASP A 336 2.86 14.97 -28.34
C ASP A 336 4.32 14.72 -28.76
N PRO A 337 4.56 14.34 -30.02
CA PRO A 337 3.56 14.08 -31.05
C PRO A 337 2.70 12.83 -30.80
N PRO A 338 1.44 12.79 -31.27
CA PRO A 338 0.54 11.67 -31.04
C PRO A 338 1.03 10.31 -31.59
N SER A 339 2.00 10.33 -32.51
CA SER A 339 2.67 9.12 -33.03
C SER A 339 3.37 8.30 -31.94
N LEU A 340 3.78 8.92 -30.83
CA LEU A 340 4.37 8.24 -29.68
C LEU A 340 3.45 7.16 -29.09
N LEU A 341 2.13 7.34 -29.16
CA LEU A 341 1.15 6.35 -28.68
C LEU A 341 1.11 5.07 -29.53
N LYS A 342 1.68 5.10 -30.72
CA LYS A 342 1.80 3.94 -31.62
C LYS A 342 3.16 3.24 -31.51
N THR A 343 4.01 3.70 -30.59
CA THR A 343 5.34 3.14 -30.38
C THR A 343 5.24 1.69 -29.93
N VAL A 344 6.03 0.84 -30.57
CA VAL A 344 6.22 -0.54 -30.14
C VAL A 344 7.60 -0.61 -29.48
N ILE A 345 7.64 -1.01 -28.22
CA ILE A 345 8.89 -1.24 -27.50
C ILE A 345 9.48 -2.56 -28.01
N GLY A 346 10.65 -2.49 -28.61
CA GLY A 346 11.33 -3.63 -29.26
C GLY A 346 12.04 -4.54 -28.27
N PRO A 347 12.40 -5.77 -28.67
CA PRO A 347 12.98 -6.78 -27.76
C PRO A 347 14.30 -6.37 -27.08
N GLY A 348 15.07 -5.44 -27.66
CA GLY A 348 16.34 -4.95 -27.14
C GLY A 348 16.22 -3.68 -26.29
N GLU A 349 15.00 -3.19 -26.06
CA GLU A 349 14.72 -1.98 -25.30
C GLU A 349 14.39 -2.28 -23.83
N ILE A 350 14.26 -1.24 -23.02
CA ILE A 350 13.89 -1.37 -21.61
C ILE A 350 12.42 -1.78 -21.52
N HIS A 351 12.17 -2.92 -20.88
CA HIS A 351 10.87 -3.42 -20.54
C HIS A 351 10.68 -3.40 -19.04
N LEU A 352 9.65 -2.73 -18.57
CA LEU A 352 9.27 -2.72 -17.16
C LEU A 352 8.48 -3.98 -16.77
N ALA A 353 8.53 -4.34 -15.50
CA ALA A 353 7.80 -5.49 -14.98
C ALA A 353 6.29 -5.38 -15.26
N ARG A 354 5.71 -6.44 -15.82
CA ARG A 354 4.30 -6.48 -16.21
C ARG A 354 3.43 -7.01 -15.08
N SER A 355 2.35 -6.32 -14.82
CA SER A 355 1.23 -6.76 -14.00
C SER A 355 -0.06 -6.27 -14.64
N ASP A 356 -1.02 -7.15 -14.87
CA ASP A 356 -2.32 -6.79 -15.46
C ASP A 356 -3.43 -6.81 -14.38
N ASN A 357 -3.12 -7.32 -13.19
CA ASN A 357 -4.02 -7.34 -12.05
C ASN A 357 -3.21 -7.34 -10.75
N HIS A 358 -3.32 -6.27 -10.00
CA HIS A 358 -2.47 -6.02 -8.83
C HIS A 358 -2.61 -7.08 -7.73
N ALA A 359 -3.85 -7.52 -7.44
CA ALA A 359 -4.10 -8.55 -6.45
C ALA A 359 -3.62 -9.93 -6.89
N LEU A 360 -3.88 -10.32 -8.16
CA LEU A 360 -3.38 -11.59 -8.70
C LEU A 360 -1.86 -11.62 -8.74
N HIS A 361 -1.23 -10.51 -9.14
CA HIS A 361 0.22 -10.37 -9.14
C HIS A 361 0.83 -10.63 -7.75
N PHE A 362 0.21 -10.09 -6.69
CA PHE A 362 0.63 -10.39 -5.32
C PHE A 362 0.58 -11.88 -5.02
N LEU A 363 -0.56 -12.53 -5.28
CA LEU A 363 -0.73 -13.97 -5.04
C LEU A 363 0.25 -14.83 -5.84
N GLU A 364 0.57 -14.45 -7.09
CA GLU A 364 1.59 -15.09 -7.91
C GLU A 364 2.99 -14.90 -7.32
N CYS A 365 3.32 -13.70 -6.83
CA CYS A 365 4.61 -13.43 -6.19
C CYS A 365 4.76 -14.16 -4.85
N VAL A 366 3.70 -14.26 -4.05
CA VAL A 366 3.68 -15.07 -2.81
C VAL A 366 4.07 -16.52 -3.11
N ARG A 367 3.53 -17.12 -4.17
CA ARG A 367 3.86 -18.50 -4.57
C ARG A 367 5.25 -18.66 -5.16
N SER A 368 5.61 -17.74 -6.05
CA SER A 368 6.87 -17.84 -6.81
C SER A 368 8.06 -17.28 -6.04
N ARG A 369 7.84 -16.60 -4.93
CA ARG A 369 8.83 -15.82 -4.16
C ARG A 369 9.55 -14.77 -5.00
N ARG A 370 8.97 -14.35 -6.14
CA ARG A 370 9.53 -13.27 -6.96
C ARG A 370 9.19 -11.91 -6.35
N GLU A 371 10.02 -10.92 -6.65
CA GLU A 371 9.76 -9.53 -6.29
C GLU A 371 8.49 -9.03 -7.00
N THR A 372 7.73 -8.21 -6.30
CA THR A 372 6.51 -7.60 -6.83
C THR A 372 6.82 -6.35 -7.67
N VAL A 373 5.82 -5.84 -8.41
CA VAL A 373 5.96 -4.59 -9.19
C VAL A 373 6.12 -3.34 -8.33
N ALA A 374 5.76 -3.41 -7.05
CA ALA A 374 5.91 -2.32 -6.08
C ALA A 374 6.35 -2.91 -4.71
N PRO A 375 7.60 -3.40 -4.60
CA PRO A 375 8.13 -3.94 -3.34
C PRO A 375 8.32 -2.83 -2.30
N ALA A 376 8.66 -3.20 -1.08
CA ALA A 376 8.78 -2.28 0.06
C ALA A 376 9.73 -1.10 -0.22
N GLU A 377 10.87 -1.34 -0.87
CA GLU A 377 11.83 -0.29 -1.22
C GLU A 377 11.24 0.74 -2.19
N VAL A 378 10.58 0.29 -3.25
CA VAL A 378 9.91 1.16 -4.22
C VAL A 378 8.79 1.97 -3.55
N ALA A 379 7.98 1.32 -2.72
CA ALA A 379 6.93 1.96 -1.94
C ALA A 379 7.47 3.07 -1.02
N HIS A 380 8.58 2.77 -0.35
CA HIS A 380 9.26 3.69 0.54
C HIS A 380 9.80 4.91 -0.23
N ARG A 381 10.48 4.70 -1.35
CA ARG A 381 11.04 5.79 -2.17
C ARG A 381 9.95 6.71 -2.69
N SER A 382 8.86 6.16 -3.22
CA SER A 382 7.73 6.95 -3.71
C SER A 382 7.03 7.73 -2.58
N THR A 383 6.84 7.11 -1.41
CA THR A 383 6.28 7.78 -0.23
C THR A 383 7.23 8.86 0.30
N THR A 384 8.55 8.62 0.26
CA THR A 384 9.56 9.59 0.72
C THR A 384 9.47 10.91 -0.05
N LEU A 385 9.16 10.89 -1.35
CA LEU A 385 8.96 12.14 -2.11
C LEU A 385 7.86 13.00 -1.50
N CYS A 386 6.75 12.39 -1.10
CA CYS A 386 5.65 13.10 -0.44
C CYS A 386 6.10 13.70 0.90
N LEU A 387 6.83 12.93 1.69
CA LEU A 387 7.27 13.31 3.03
C LEU A 387 8.29 14.46 3.00
N ILE A 388 9.32 14.36 2.14
CA ILE A 388 10.31 15.44 2.02
C ILE A 388 9.71 16.70 1.39
N SER A 389 8.67 16.57 0.57
CA SER A 389 7.87 17.70 0.07
C SER A 389 7.20 18.45 1.23
N ASP A 390 6.48 17.73 2.10
CA ASP A 390 5.82 18.32 3.26
C ASP A 390 6.83 18.98 4.21
N ILE A 391 8.00 18.36 4.43
CA ILE A 391 9.08 18.93 5.24
C ILE A 391 9.60 20.24 4.65
N ALA A 392 9.89 20.26 3.34
CA ALA A 392 10.39 21.48 2.68
C ALA A 392 9.38 22.63 2.72
N MET A 393 8.10 22.32 2.52
CA MET A 393 7.02 23.31 2.60
C MET A 393 6.82 23.86 4.02
N ARG A 394 6.89 23.01 5.07
CA ARG A 394 6.80 23.45 6.46
C ARG A 394 7.96 24.33 6.88
N LEU A 395 9.15 24.03 6.40
CA LEU A 395 10.35 24.82 6.68
C LEU A 395 10.48 26.06 5.80
N GLY A 396 9.74 26.14 4.67
CA GLY A 396 9.70 27.29 3.77
C GLY A 396 11.05 27.61 3.11
N ARG A 397 11.90 26.63 2.90
CA ARG A 397 13.22 26.79 2.30
C ARG A 397 13.65 25.58 1.50
N LYS A 398 14.62 25.79 0.58
CA LYS A 398 15.26 24.70 -0.15
C LYS A 398 16.05 23.81 0.81
N LEU A 399 15.92 22.50 0.63
CA LEU A 399 16.62 21.47 1.37
C LEU A 399 17.47 20.61 0.43
N ARG A 400 18.66 20.24 0.86
CA ARG A 400 19.45 19.19 0.23
C ARG A 400 19.06 17.84 0.83
N TRP A 401 18.90 16.83 0.00
CA TRP A 401 18.54 15.49 0.41
C TRP A 401 19.62 14.50 -0.03
N ASP A 402 20.04 13.63 0.85
CA ASP A 402 20.91 12.49 0.54
C ASP A 402 20.01 11.24 0.44
N PRO A 403 19.68 10.76 -0.77
CA PRO A 403 18.78 9.63 -0.93
C PRO A 403 19.38 8.30 -0.48
N ASP A 404 20.73 8.18 -0.38
CA ASP A 404 21.38 6.95 0.06
C ASP A 404 21.36 6.82 1.59
N LYS A 405 21.61 7.94 2.30
CA LYS A 405 21.57 7.99 3.76
C LYS A 405 20.18 8.28 4.31
N GLU A 406 19.29 8.79 3.47
CA GLU A 406 17.95 9.25 3.85
C GLU A 406 17.98 10.30 4.96
N GLU A 407 18.74 11.34 4.71
CA GLU A 407 18.90 12.47 5.61
C GLU A 407 19.06 13.80 4.85
N PHE A 408 18.84 14.88 5.55
CA PHE A 408 19.18 16.23 5.11
C PHE A 408 20.56 16.56 5.62
N PRO A 409 21.61 16.56 4.78
CA PRO A 409 22.99 16.75 5.23
C PRO A 409 23.19 18.06 5.96
N ALA A 410 23.78 18.00 7.17
CA ALA A 410 24.03 19.14 8.05
C ALA A 410 22.80 19.98 8.43
N ASP A 411 21.58 19.42 8.36
CA ASP A 411 20.33 20.09 8.67
C ASP A 411 19.58 19.37 9.79
N ALA A 412 19.95 19.66 11.04
CA ALA A 412 19.37 19.00 12.20
C ALA A 412 17.87 19.32 12.39
N GLU A 413 17.41 20.50 11.94
CA GLU A 413 15.99 20.88 12.01
C GLU A 413 15.15 20.02 11.07
N ALA A 414 15.54 19.92 9.80
CA ALA A 414 14.84 19.10 8.82
C ALA A 414 14.85 17.61 9.21
N ASN A 415 15.97 17.11 9.72
CA ASN A 415 16.11 15.73 10.16
C ASN A 415 15.19 15.33 11.32
N ARG A 416 14.70 16.27 12.13
CA ARG A 416 13.71 15.98 13.18
C ARG A 416 12.37 15.50 12.62
N TYR A 417 12.02 15.93 11.42
CA TYR A 417 10.76 15.54 10.77
C TYR A 417 10.82 14.13 10.12
N LEU A 418 12.00 13.51 10.03
CA LEU A 418 12.15 12.16 9.47
C LEU A 418 11.57 11.06 10.37
N ALA A 419 11.28 11.37 11.62
CA ALA A 419 10.66 10.47 12.61
C ALA A 419 9.67 11.24 13.46
N ARG A 420 8.84 10.52 14.19
CA ARG A 420 7.91 11.07 15.19
C ARG A 420 7.95 10.27 16.48
N ALA A 421 7.53 10.90 17.58
CA ALA A 421 7.29 10.19 18.82
C ALA A 421 6.12 9.23 18.65
N MET A 422 6.20 8.09 19.32
CA MET A 422 5.11 7.11 19.39
C MET A 422 4.55 7.07 20.81
N ARG A 423 3.23 7.02 20.92
CA ARG A 423 2.54 6.81 22.20
C ARG A 423 2.87 5.41 22.73
N ALA A 424 3.23 5.30 24.02
CA ALA A 424 3.44 4.00 24.64
C ALA A 424 2.14 3.16 24.64
N PRO A 425 2.25 1.81 24.54
CA PRO A 425 3.47 1.00 24.52
C PRO A 425 4.05 0.78 23.10
N TRP A 426 3.59 1.52 22.10
CA TRP A 426 3.92 1.30 20.70
C TRP A 426 5.37 1.71 20.38
N ARG A 427 6.02 0.93 19.53
CA ARG A 427 7.37 1.16 18.99
C ARG A 427 7.56 0.39 17.69
N LEU A 428 8.54 0.77 16.89
CA LEU A 428 8.94 0.07 15.67
C LEU A 428 9.72 -1.22 15.95
#